data_5fa70c9995a8ed9892d23a0abadb9466
#
_entry.id   5fa70c9995a8ed9892d23a0abadb9466
#
_cell.length_a   1.000
_cell.length_b   1.000
_cell.length_c   1.000
_cell.angle_alpha   90.00
_cell.angle_beta   90.00
_cell.angle_gamma   90.00
#
_symmetry.space_group_name_H-M   'P 1'
#
loop_
_entity.id
_entity.type
_entity.pdbx_description
1 polymer ?
#
loop_
_entity_poly.entity_id
_entity_poly.type
_entity_poly.pdbx_seq_one_letter_code
_entity_poly.pdbx_strand_id
1 'polypeptide(L)'
;VAADAALLPFANAGETVLIVEDDPAVRVLVSAVLKELGYGFVEAGDANTAVPIIESDQRIDLMISDVGLPGMNGRQLAEIGRQIRPDLKVLFITGYAEHAAVRGGFLDPGMQLITKPFTFDLLTAKVREMIRA
;
A
#
# COMPACT_ATOMS: atom_id res chain seq x y z
N VAL A 1 23.42 5.05 0.68
CA VAL A 1 24.53 4.64 -0.12
C VAL A 1 24.14 3.53 -1.07
N ALA A 2 24.51 3.66 -2.34
CA ALA A 2 24.12 2.71 -3.37
C ALA A 2 24.59 1.28 -3.07
N ALA A 3 25.74 1.15 -2.46
CA ALA A 3 26.28 -0.16 -2.10
C ALA A 3 25.37 -0.91 -1.10
N ASP A 4 24.78 -0.16 -0.18
CA ASP A 4 23.88 -0.78 0.81
C ASP A 4 22.62 -1.31 0.13
N ALA A 5 22.06 -0.53 -0.79
CA ALA A 5 20.89 -0.97 -1.55
C ALA A 5 21.19 -2.22 -2.37
N ALA A 6 22.39 -2.27 -2.97
CA ALA A 6 22.80 -3.43 -3.76
C ALA A 6 23.00 -4.70 -2.93
N LEU A 7 23.28 -4.55 -1.65
CA LEU A 7 23.46 -5.69 -0.74
C LEU A 7 22.16 -6.22 -0.15
N LEU A 8 21.06 -5.51 -0.32
CA LEU A 8 19.77 -5.94 0.21
C LEU A 8 19.16 -7.00 -0.70
N PRO A 9 18.91 -8.22 -0.16
CA PRO A 9 18.38 -9.30 -0.99
C PRO A 9 16.89 -9.19 -1.28
N PHE A 10 16.20 -8.22 -0.69
CA PHE A 10 14.74 -8.13 -0.69
C PHE A 10 14.18 -7.19 -1.71
N ALA A 11 14.88 -6.11 -2.04
CA ALA A 11 14.36 -5.05 -2.87
C ALA A 11 15.38 -4.58 -3.89
N ASN A 12 14.89 -4.07 -5.01
CA ASN A 12 15.71 -3.31 -5.95
C ASN A 12 15.79 -1.86 -5.45
N ALA A 13 16.84 -1.17 -5.83
CA ALA A 13 17.02 0.21 -5.42
C ALA A 13 15.89 1.09 -5.97
N GLY A 14 15.30 1.89 -5.09
CA GLY A 14 14.30 2.89 -5.48
C GLY A 14 12.86 2.46 -5.41
N GLU A 15 12.56 1.19 -5.17
CA GLU A 15 11.17 0.76 -5.01
C GLU A 15 10.53 1.45 -3.82
N THR A 16 9.37 2.04 -4.05
CA THR A 16 8.69 2.90 -3.08
C THR A 16 7.22 2.53 -2.93
N VAL A 17 6.74 2.52 -1.71
CA VAL A 17 5.36 2.19 -1.37
C VAL A 17 4.68 3.41 -0.76
N LEU A 18 3.47 3.72 -1.20
CA LEU A 18 2.63 4.73 -0.56
C LEU A 18 1.74 4.03 0.46
N ILE A 19 1.81 4.45 1.71
CA ILE A 19 0.99 3.92 2.80
C ILE A 19 -0.10 4.95 3.09
N VAL A 20 -1.38 4.53 2.99
CA VAL A 20 -2.52 5.38 3.33
C VAL A 20 -3.30 4.72 4.45
N GLU A 21 -3.14 5.21 5.67
CA GLU A 21 -3.70 4.60 6.86
C GLU A 21 -3.89 5.67 7.94
N ASP A 22 -5.09 5.79 8.47
CA ASP A 22 -5.39 6.79 9.50
C ASP A 22 -4.96 6.36 10.91
N ASP A 23 -4.82 5.06 11.16
CA ASP A 23 -4.37 4.55 12.45
C ASP A 23 -2.83 4.58 12.53
N PRO A 24 -2.25 5.42 13.43
CA PRO A 24 -0.80 5.51 13.55
C PRO A 24 -0.13 4.18 13.90
N ALA A 25 -0.79 3.34 14.70
CA ALA A 25 -0.21 2.05 15.09
C ALA A 25 -0.07 1.12 13.89
N VAL A 26 -1.07 1.08 13.02
CA VAL A 26 -1.02 0.28 11.81
C VAL A 26 0.02 0.84 10.84
N ARG A 27 0.09 2.17 10.72
CA ARG A 27 1.10 2.82 9.88
C ARG A 27 2.52 2.44 10.30
N VAL A 28 2.79 2.45 11.61
CA VAL A 28 4.09 2.06 12.15
C VAL A 28 4.41 0.62 11.82
N LEU A 29 3.44 -0.28 11.95
CA LEU A 29 3.65 -1.69 11.64
C LEU A 29 3.97 -1.89 10.15
N VAL A 30 3.21 -1.26 9.27
CA VAL A 30 3.44 -1.37 7.83
C VAL A 30 4.81 -0.79 7.45
N SER A 31 5.15 0.38 7.98
CA SER A 31 6.45 0.99 7.68
C SER A 31 7.60 0.14 8.18
N ALA A 32 7.45 -0.53 9.32
CA ALA A 32 8.48 -1.43 9.84
C ALA A 32 8.73 -2.62 8.90
N VAL A 33 7.66 -3.19 8.34
CA VAL A 33 7.79 -4.26 7.35
C VAL A 33 8.55 -3.77 6.12
N LEU A 34 8.20 -2.60 5.61
CA LEU A 34 8.84 -2.05 4.42
C LEU A 34 10.32 -1.74 4.66
N LYS A 35 10.66 -1.22 5.82
CA LYS A 35 12.06 -1.00 6.20
C LYS A 35 12.84 -2.31 6.24
N GLU A 36 12.25 -3.34 6.82
CA GLU A 36 12.88 -4.65 6.91
C GLU A 36 13.15 -5.23 5.52
N LEU A 37 12.26 -4.98 4.57
CA LEU A 37 12.40 -5.43 3.19
C LEU A 37 13.29 -4.55 2.33
N GLY A 38 13.70 -3.39 2.84
CA GLY A 38 14.56 -2.48 2.09
C GLY A 38 13.82 -1.55 1.13
N TYR A 39 12.51 -1.46 1.21
CA TYR A 39 11.73 -0.55 0.38
C TYR A 39 11.67 0.85 0.99
N GLY A 40 11.65 1.88 0.13
CA GLY A 40 11.28 3.20 0.54
C GLY A 40 9.77 3.31 0.70
N PHE A 41 9.30 4.30 1.45
CA PHE A 41 7.87 4.53 1.60
C PHE A 41 7.56 5.99 1.87
N VAL A 42 6.32 6.37 1.54
CA VAL A 42 5.74 7.67 1.85
C VAL A 42 4.43 7.40 2.57
N GLU A 43 4.11 8.17 3.58
CA GLU A 43 2.92 7.96 4.40
C GLU A 43 1.90 9.07 4.23
N ALA A 44 0.62 8.70 4.23
CA ALA A 44 -0.51 9.63 4.25
C ALA A 44 -1.53 9.13 5.27
N GLY A 45 -2.08 10.03 6.06
CA GLY A 45 -3.07 9.67 7.07
C GLY A 45 -4.50 9.62 6.55
N ASP A 46 -4.74 10.10 5.35
CA ASP A 46 -6.06 10.13 4.73
C ASP A 46 -5.93 10.24 3.20
N ALA A 47 -7.07 10.14 2.52
CA ALA A 47 -7.10 10.21 1.07
C ALA A 47 -6.73 11.61 0.55
N ASN A 48 -7.14 12.65 1.25
CA ASN A 48 -6.84 14.03 0.83
C ASN A 48 -5.34 14.30 0.80
N THR A 49 -4.59 13.70 1.72
CA THR A 49 -3.13 13.79 1.74
C THR A 49 -2.51 12.91 0.66
N ALA A 50 -3.11 11.76 0.39
CA ALA A 50 -2.59 10.79 -0.57
C ALA A 50 -2.71 11.27 -2.02
N VAL A 51 -3.82 11.92 -2.39
CA VAL A 51 -4.07 12.32 -3.77
C VAL A 51 -2.96 13.21 -4.34
N PRO A 52 -2.51 14.27 -3.65
CA PRO A 52 -1.40 15.07 -4.19
C PRO A 52 -0.11 14.29 -4.40
N ILE A 53 0.14 13.28 -3.56
CA ILE A 53 1.31 12.41 -3.72
C ILE A 53 1.17 11.58 -5.00
N ILE A 54 -0.01 11.03 -5.25
CA ILE A 54 -0.27 10.24 -6.45
C ILE A 54 -0.16 11.11 -7.72
N GLU A 55 -0.58 12.37 -7.62
CA GLU A 55 -0.50 13.34 -8.73
C GLU A 55 0.92 13.83 -8.99
N SER A 56 1.83 13.66 -8.04
CA SER A 56 3.21 14.14 -8.14
C SER A 56 4.08 13.19 -8.96
N ASP A 57 5.36 13.54 -9.08
CA ASP A 57 6.35 12.69 -9.74
C ASP A 57 6.92 11.61 -8.81
N GLN A 58 6.41 11.52 -7.58
CA GLN A 58 6.88 10.53 -6.62
C GLN A 58 6.74 9.12 -7.20
N ARG A 59 7.83 8.36 -7.18
CA ARG A 59 7.77 6.94 -7.57
C ARG A 59 6.88 6.18 -6.59
N ILE A 60 5.93 5.44 -7.10
CA ILE A 60 5.03 4.59 -6.32
C ILE A 60 4.91 3.26 -7.03
N ASP A 61 5.45 2.21 -6.45
CA ASP A 61 5.38 0.86 -7.00
C ASP A 61 4.19 0.08 -6.46
N LEU A 62 3.68 0.48 -5.30
CA LEU A 62 2.54 -0.15 -4.64
C LEU A 62 1.89 0.87 -3.72
N MET A 63 0.56 0.89 -3.67
CA MET A 63 -0.18 1.62 -2.65
C MET A 63 -0.80 0.62 -1.68
N ILE A 64 -0.53 0.78 -0.39
CA ILE A 64 -1.19 0.02 0.67
C ILE A 64 -2.20 0.96 1.31
N SER A 65 -3.48 0.61 1.26
CA SER A 65 -4.53 1.50 1.74
C SER A 65 -5.54 0.79 2.61
N ASP A 66 -5.89 1.39 3.73
CA ASP A 66 -7.06 0.97 4.49
C ASP A 66 -8.31 1.24 3.66
N VAL A 67 -9.25 0.30 3.68
CA VAL A 67 -10.56 0.50 3.02
C VAL A 67 -11.40 1.51 3.80
N GLY A 68 -11.33 1.46 5.13
CA GLY A 68 -12.16 2.28 6.00
C GLY A 68 -11.61 3.67 6.32
N LEU A 69 -11.02 4.36 5.36
CA LEU A 69 -10.50 5.70 5.58
C LEU A 69 -11.62 6.70 5.85
N PRO A 70 -11.37 7.72 6.69
CA PRO A 70 -12.36 8.76 6.91
C PRO A 70 -12.57 9.60 5.64
N GLY A 71 -13.80 10.03 5.41
CA GLY A 71 -14.14 10.78 4.22
C GLY A 71 -14.21 9.90 2.99
N MET A 72 -13.24 10.01 2.09
CA MET A 72 -13.12 9.15 0.93
C MET A 72 -12.55 7.80 1.36
N ASN A 73 -13.24 6.70 1.04
CA ASN A 73 -12.74 5.37 1.41
C ASN A 73 -11.61 4.90 0.49
N GLY A 74 -10.96 3.80 0.88
CA GLY A 74 -9.80 3.30 0.15
C GLY A 74 -10.10 2.86 -1.27
N ARG A 75 -11.31 2.37 -1.54
CA ARG A 75 -11.70 1.99 -2.89
C ARG A 75 -11.83 3.21 -3.80
N GLN A 76 -12.46 4.26 -3.31
CA GLN A 76 -12.58 5.50 -4.06
C GLN A 76 -11.19 6.09 -4.35
N LEU A 77 -10.31 6.04 -3.36
CA LEU A 77 -8.93 6.47 -3.54
C LEU A 77 -8.21 5.64 -4.61
N ALA A 78 -8.41 4.33 -4.61
CA ALA A 78 -7.80 3.46 -5.61
C ALA A 78 -8.31 3.76 -7.02
N GLU A 79 -9.59 4.06 -7.16
CA GLU A 79 -10.17 4.46 -8.45
C GLU A 79 -9.52 5.75 -8.96
N ILE A 80 -9.40 6.74 -8.10
CA ILE A 80 -8.74 8.01 -8.45
C ILE A 80 -7.26 7.74 -8.80
N GLY A 81 -6.59 6.94 -7.98
CA GLY A 81 -5.19 6.61 -8.20
C GLY A 81 -4.95 5.95 -9.56
N ARG A 82 -5.83 5.09 -9.97
CA ARG A 82 -5.71 4.41 -11.27
C ARG A 82 -6.08 5.28 -12.46
N GLN A 83 -6.88 6.31 -12.25
CA GLN A 83 -7.10 7.32 -13.29
C GLN A 83 -5.82 8.12 -13.56
N ILE A 84 -5.04 8.37 -12.51
CA ILE A 84 -3.80 9.12 -12.61
C ILE A 84 -2.64 8.20 -13.02
N ARG A 85 -2.59 7.01 -12.44
CA ARG A 85 -1.53 6.01 -12.68
C ARG A 85 -2.21 4.67 -13.02
N PRO A 86 -2.46 4.38 -14.30
CA PRO A 86 -3.24 3.19 -14.68
C PRO A 86 -2.66 1.86 -14.22
N ASP A 87 -1.36 1.78 -14.02
CA ASP A 87 -0.68 0.56 -13.59
C ASP A 87 -0.47 0.47 -12.08
N LEU A 88 -1.05 1.38 -11.31
CA LEU A 88 -0.89 1.39 -9.86
C LEU A 88 -1.40 0.10 -9.25
N LYS A 89 -0.53 -0.58 -8.52
CA LYS A 89 -0.90 -1.77 -7.75
C LYS A 89 -1.40 -1.34 -6.38
N VAL A 90 -2.44 -2.01 -5.89
CA VAL A 90 -3.09 -1.63 -4.64
C VAL A 90 -3.26 -2.85 -3.75
N LEU A 91 -2.78 -2.76 -2.53
CA LEU A 91 -3.04 -3.74 -1.48
C LEU A 91 -3.96 -3.09 -0.45
N PHE A 92 -5.18 -3.58 -0.35
CA PHE A 92 -6.12 -3.08 0.65
C PHE A 92 -5.92 -3.79 1.98
N ILE A 93 -6.01 -3.01 3.06
CA ILE A 93 -6.09 -3.55 4.42
C ILE A 93 -7.50 -3.27 4.91
N THR A 94 -8.21 -4.28 5.38
CA THR A 94 -9.59 -4.11 5.79
C THR A 94 -9.85 -4.75 7.16
N GLY A 95 -10.70 -4.10 7.95
CA GLY A 95 -11.26 -4.71 9.14
C GLY A 95 -12.38 -5.68 8.78
N TYR A 96 -12.92 -6.34 9.78
CA TYR A 96 -13.90 -7.40 9.59
C TYR A 96 -15.16 -6.92 8.85
N ALA A 97 -15.68 -5.77 9.25
CA ALA A 97 -16.92 -5.25 8.67
C ALA A 97 -16.75 -4.82 7.21
N GLU A 98 -15.65 -4.17 6.91
CA GLU A 98 -15.34 -3.73 5.56
C GLU A 98 -15.10 -4.91 4.63
N HIS A 99 -14.56 -6.01 5.15
CA HIS A 99 -14.31 -7.21 4.36
C HIS A 99 -15.60 -7.77 3.77
N ALA A 100 -16.68 -7.75 4.53
CA ALA A 100 -17.98 -8.24 4.06
C ALA A 100 -18.49 -7.42 2.87
N ALA A 101 -18.24 -6.11 2.86
CA ALA A 101 -18.66 -5.23 1.77
C ALA A 101 -17.80 -5.40 0.51
N VAL A 102 -16.59 -5.92 0.66
CA VAL A 102 -15.63 -6.04 -0.44
C VAL A 102 -15.88 -7.25 -1.33
N ARG A 103 -16.62 -8.24 -0.83
CA ARG A 103 -16.79 -9.53 -1.52
C ARG A 103 -17.46 -9.46 -2.88
N GLY A 104 -18.16 -8.40 -3.19
CA GLY A 104 -18.98 -8.29 -4.38
C GLY A 104 -18.25 -7.77 -5.63
N GLY A 105 -16.97 -8.13 -5.83
CA GLY A 105 -16.24 -7.69 -7.01
C GLY A 105 -15.50 -6.38 -6.82
N PHE A 106 -15.08 -6.13 -5.62
CA PHE A 106 -14.34 -4.93 -5.24
C PHE A 106 -12.95 -4.86 -5.89
N LEU A 107 -12.33 -6.02 -6.11
CA LEU A 107 -10.95 -6.09 -6.55
C LEU A 107 -10.85 -6.19 -8.07
N ASP A 108 -10.11 -5.27 -8.67
CA ASP A 108 -9.74 -5.31 -10.07
C ASP A 108 -8.36 -5.96 -10.23
N PRO A 109 -7.94 -6.31 -11.44
CA PRO A 109 -6.60 -6.83 -11.67
C PRO A 109 -5.52 -5.90 -11.10
N GLY A 110 -4.54 -6.47 -10.43
CA GLY A 110 -3.49 -5.72 -9.75
C GLY A 110 -3.87 -5.22 -8.36
N MET A 111 -5.03 -5.61 -7.86
CA MET A 111 -5.47 -5.32 -6.50
C MET A 111 -5.58 -6.59 -5.69
N GLN A 112 -5.17 -6.52 -4.43
CA GLN A 112 -5.31 -7.61 -3.47
C GLN A 112 -5.75 -7.06 -2.13
N LEU A 113 -6.05 -7.95 -1.20
CA LEU A 113 -6.67 -7.61 0.08
C LEU A 113 -6.08 -8.48 1.18
N ILE A 114 -5.80 -7.88 2.33
CA ILE A 114 -5.56 -8.61 3.57
C ILE A 114 -6.47 -8.08 4.66
N THR A 115 -6.84 -8.93 5.61
CA THR A 115 -7.72 -8.55 6.71
C THR A 115 -6.95 -8.33 8.00
N LYS A 116 -7.43 -7.38 8.79
CA LYS A 116 -6.92 -7.15 10.16
C LYS A 116 -7.54 -8.18 11.12
N PRO A 117 -6.81 -8.69 12.08
CA PRO A 117 -5.36 -8.53 12.25
C PRO A 117 -4.58 -9.39 11.26
N PHE A 118 -3.44 -8.90 10.83
CA PHE A 118 -2.56 -9.66 9.95
C PHE A 118 -1.20 -9.85 10.62
N THR A 119 -0.49 -10.89 10.20
CA THR A 119 0.85 -11.13 10.71
C THR A 119 1.89 -10.35 9.92
N PHE A 120 3.03 -10.11 10.54
CA PHE A 120 4.17 -9.51 9.87
C PHE A 120 4.58 -10.33 8.63
N ASP A 121 4.58 -11.67 8.77
CA ASP A 121 4.95 -12.56 7.67
C ASP A 121 3.97 -12.49 6.50
N LEU A 122 2.67 -12.40 6.77
CA LEU A 122 1.67 -12.29 5.71
C LEU A 122 1.84 -10.99 4.93
N LEU A 123 2.02 -9.88 5.63
CA LEU A 123 2.20 -8.59 4.97
C LEU A 123 3.48 -8.59 4.13
N THR A 124 4.58 -9.13 4.70
CA THR A 124 5.84 -9.26 3.98
C THR A 124 5.66 -10.03 2.68
N ALA A 125 5.01 -11.19 2.74
CA ALA A 125 4.80 -12.02 1.57
C ALA A 125 3.97 -11.32 0.50
N LYS A 126 2.89 -10.65 0.91
CA LYS A 126 2.02 -9.94 -0.03
C LYS A 126 2.72 -8.77 -0.71
N VAL A 127 3.45 -7.98 0.04
CA VAL A 127 4.16 -6.82 -0.52
C VAL A 127 5.18 -7.28 -1.56
N ARG A 128 5.98 -8.29 -1.23
CA ARG A 128 6.99 -8.82 -2.16
C ARG A 128 6.35 -9.39 -3.42
N GLU A 129 5.29 -10.17 -3.26
CA GLU A 129 4.57 -10.75 -4.37
C GLU A 129 4.04 -9.67 -5.31
N MET A 130 3.41 -8.64 -4.78
CA MET A 130 2.77 -7.60 -5.59
C MET A 130 3.80 -6.71 -6.29
N ILE A 131 4.86 -6.35 -5.63
CA ILE A 131 5.88 -5.49 -6.24
C ILE A 131 6.59 -6.21 -7.39
N ARG A 132 6.78 -7.53 -7.26
CA ARG A 132 7.45 -8.33 -8.29
C ARG A 132 6.56 -8.71 -9.48
N ALA A 133 5.28 -8.65 -9.27
CA ALA A 133 4.33 -9.08 -10.30
C ALA A 133 4.39 -8.23 -11.58
#